data_046878aee920963371956d17b8b0f29d
#
_entry.id   046878aee920963371956d17b8b0f29d
#
_cell.length_a   1.000
_cell.length_b   1.000
_cell.length_c   1.000
_cell.angle_alpha   90.00
_cell.angle_beta   90.00
_cell.angle_gamma   90.00
#
_symmetry.space_group_name_H-M   'P 1'
#
loop_
_entity.id
_entity.type
_entity.pdbx_description
1 polymer ?
#
loop_
_entity_poly.entity_id
_entity_poly.type
_entity_poly.pdbx_seq_one_letter_code
_entity_poly.pdbx_strand_id
1 'polypeptide(L)'
;PATGAVAVPIYQTTSYQFRDTEHAANLFALKELGNIYSRIMNPTNDVLEKRMAALEGGVAALALASGQAASAFAIQNLARAGDNVVSSTDLYGGTWNLFAHTLKDQGIEVRFVDPIDPENFRRATDDKTRAYYAETLPNPKLTVFPMAEVAAIGRPLGIPLIMDNTAAPFLTKPIEHGAAIVVYSMTKYLGGHGNS
;
A
#
# COMPACT_ATOMS: atom_id res chain seq x y z
N PRO A 1 13.50 -17.62 -15.47
CA PRO A 1 14.83 -17.68 -14.81
C PRO A 1 15.88 -18.22 -15.78
N ALA A 2 17.13 -17.75 -15.66
CA ALA A 2 18.24 -18.17 -16.53
C ALA A 2 18.56 -19.67 -16.46
N THR A 3 18.14 -20.33 -15.38
CA THR A 3 18.32 -21.78 -15.16
C THR A 3 17.19 -22.65 -15.70
N GLY A 4 16.11 -22.07 -16.21
CA GLY A 4 14.88 -22.80 -16.58
C GLY A 4 14.08 -23.36 -15.40
N ALA A 5 14.39 -22.96 -14.15
CA ALA A 5 13.64 -23.38 -12.98
C ALA A 5 12.17 -22.97 -13.06
N VAL A 6 11.26 -23.90 -12.75
CA VAL A 6 9.80 -23.63 -12.73
C VAL A 6 9.41 -22.83 -11.51
N ALA A 7 9.99 -23.14 -10.33
CA ALA A 7 9.80 -22.35 -9.12
C ALA A 7 10.69 -21.10 -9.11
N VAL A 8 10.22 -20.04 -8.46
CA VAL A 8 11.03 -18.83 -8.26
C VAL A 8 12.21 -19.17 -7.36
N PRO A 9 13.46 -18.91 -7.78
CA PRO A 9 14.62 -19.12 -6.90
C PRO A 9 14.58 -18.22 -5.66
N ILE A 10 15.02 -18.75 -4.52
CA ILE A 10 15.16 -18.01 -3.29
C ILE A 10 16.57 -17.42 -3.22
N TYR A 11 16.69 -16.11 -3.36
CA TYR A 11 17.97 -15.41 -3.22
C TYR A 11 18.20 -15.01 -1.77
N GLN A 12 18.73 -15.94 -0.98
CA GLN A 12 19.01 -15.75 0.44
C GLN A 12 20.39 -15.10 0.62
N THR A 13 20.48 -13.83 0.24
CA THR A 13 21.70 -13.02 0.34
C THR A 13 21.38 -11.62 0.82
N THR A 14 22.35 -10.95 1.46
CA THR A 14 22.23 -9.54 1.88
C THR A 14 22.71 -8.56 0.81
N SER A 15 23.80 -8.89 0.12
CA SER A 15 24.46 -8.00 -0.84
C SER A 15 24.74 -8.71 -2.16
N TYR A 16 25.03 -7.90 -3.17
CA TYR A 16 25.30 -8.35 -4.52
C TYR A 16 26.66 -7.83 -4.98
N GLN A 17 27.36 -8.63 -5.79
CA GLN A 17 28.66 -8.25 -6.33
C GLN A 17 28.47 -7.29 -7.52
N PHE A 18 29.22 -6.21 -7.51
CA PHE A 18 29.29 -5.29 -8.65
C PHE A 18 30.36 -5.76 -9.65
N ARG A 19 30.19 -5.41 -10.93
CA ARG A 19 31.17 -5.70 -11.97
C ARG A 19 32.47 -4.92 -11.74
N ASP A 20 32.32 -3.63 -11.41
CA ASP A 20 33.38 -2.66 -11.18
C ASP A 20 32.84 -1.46 -10.37
N THR A 21 33.71 -0.50 -10.08
CA THR A 21 33.37 0.71 -9.32
C THR A 21 32.38 1.62 -10.06
N GLU A 22 32.47 1.69 -11.39
CA GLU A 22 31.56 2.51 -12.21
C GLU A 22 30.15 1.93 -12.18
N HIS A 23 29.99 0.62 -12.33
CA HIS A 23 28.72 -0.08 -12.18
C HIS A 23 28.09 0.19 -10.79
N ALA A 24 28.91 0.09 -9.72
CA ALA A 24 28.42 0.42 -8.38
C ALA A 24 27.91 1.87 -8.30
N ALA A 25 28.70 2.84 -8.79
CA ALA A 25 28.33 4.24 -8.78
C ALA A 25 27.03 4.52 -9.57
N ASN A 26 26.83 3.86 -10.71
CA ASN A 26 25.64 4.01 -11.52
C ASN A 26 24.39 3.43 -10.82
N LEU A 27 24.50 2.28 -10.16
CA LEU A 27 23.40 1.68 -9.39
C LEU A 27 22.99 2.59 -8.21
N PHE A 28 23.96 3.07 -7.43
CA PHE A 28 23.68 3.97 -6.30
C PHE A 28 23.13 5.34 -6.75
N ALA A 29 23.52 5.81 -7.92
CA ALA A 29 22.99 7.04 -8.52
C ALA A 29 21.66 6.84 -9.26
N LEU A 30 21.09 5.63 -9.27
CA LEU A 30 19.88 5.23 -10.01
C LEU A 30 19.96 5.52 -11.53
N LYS A 31 21.15 5.54 -12.09
CA LYS A 31 21.40 5.64 -13.54
C LYS A 31 21.25 4.30 -14.24
N GLU A 32 21.45 3.22 -13.51
CA GLU A 32 21.25 1.84 -13.92
C GLU A 32 20.39 1.13 -12.86
N LEU A 33 19.48 0.26 -13.27
CA LEU A 33 18.69 -0.57 -12.35
C LEU A 33 19.40 -1.91 -12.14
N GLY A 34 19.44 -2.37 -10.89
CA GLY A 34 20.03 -3.66 -10.55
C GLY A 34 20.03 -3.92 -9.05
N ASN A 35 20.55 -5.09 -8.68
CA ASN A 35 20.56 -5.51 -7.29
C ASN A 35 21.77 -4.93 -6.54
N ILE A 36 21.51 -4.30 -5.40
CA ILE A 36 22.50 -3.69 -4.52
C ILE A 36 22.52 -4.42 -3.18
N TYR A 37 21.39 -4.46 -2.51
CA TYR A 37 21.23 -4.98 -1.16
C TYR A 37 19.79 -5.44 -0.91
N SER A 38 19.61 -6.62 -0.31
CA SER A 38 18.29 -7.26 -0.19
C SER A 38 17.24 -6.46 0.58
N ARG A 39 17.64 -5.58 1.51
CA ARG A 39 16.69 -4.68 2.18
C ARG A 39 16.04 -3.68 1.22
N ILE A 40 16.73 -3.32 0.12
CA ILE A 40 16.26 -2.36 -0.88
C ILE A 40 15.58 -3.11 -2.03
N MET A 41 16.21 -4.18 -2.53
CA MET A 41 15.72 -4.99 -3.65
C MET A 41 16.25 -6.41 -3.57
N ASN A 42 15.40 -7.38 -3.88
CA ASN A 42 15.79 -8.79 -3.97
C ASN A 42 15.02 -9.46 -5.11
N PRO A 43 15.66 -10.26 -5.98
CA PRO A 43 14.99 -10.89 -7.12
C PRO A 43 13.81 -11.78 -6.73
N THR A 44 13.80 -12.37 -5.55
CA THR A 44 12.68 -13.18 -5.05
C THR A 44 11.45 -12.28 -4.77
N ASN A 45 11.66 -11.16 -4.06
CA ASN A 45 10.59 -10.21 -3.77
C ASN A 45 10.09 -9.51 -5.05
N ASP A 46 11.00 -9.17 -5.97
CA ASP A 46 10.69 -8.52 -7.24
C ASP A 46 9.67 -9.31 -8.08
N VAL A 47 9.72 -10.65 -8.04
CA VAL A 47 8.70 -11.48 -8.73
C VAL A 47 7.32 -11.26 -8.12
N LEU A 48 7.19 -11.22 -6.79
CA LEU A 48 5.93 -10.95 -6.11
C LEU A 48 5.44 -9.54 -6.44
N GLU A 49 6.31 -8.55 -6.30
CA GLU A 49 5.99 -7.14 -6.54
C GLU A 49 5.50 -6.90 -7.97
N LYS A 50 6.20 -7.42 -8.98
CA LYS A 50 5.78 -7.34 -10.38
C LYS A 50 4.46 -8.04 -10.67
N ARG A 51 4.22 -9.20 -10.04
CA ARG A 51 2.94 -9.90 -10.18
C ARG A 51 1.79 -9.13 -9.57
N MET A 52 1.97 -8.56 -8.37
CA MET A 52 0.94 -7.76 -7.73
C MET A 52 0.64 -6.49 -8.51
N ALA A 53 1.66 -5.79 -9.00
CA ALA A 53 1.48 -4.62 -9.86
C ALA A 53 0.68 -4.98 -11.13
N ALA A 54 1.01 -6.09 -11.79
CA ALA A 54 0.30 -6.53 -12.99
C ALA A 54 -1.15 -6.94 -12.71
N LEU A 55 -1.42 -7.60 -11.58
CA LEU A 55 -2.77 -8.03 -11.19
C LEU A 55 -3.69 -6.85 -10.88
N GLU A 56 -3.15 -5.83 -10.20
CA GLU A 56 -3.90 -4.62 -9.83
C GLU A 56 -3.97 -3.58 -10.95
N GLY A 57 -3.14 -3.70 -12.00
CA GLY A 57 -2.99 -2.65 -13.00
C GLY A 57 -2.19 -1.45 -12.49
N GLY A 58 -1.37 -1.65 -11.45
CA GLY A 58 -0.50 -0.63 -10.87
C GLY A 58 0.84 -0.49 -11.61
N VAL A 59 1.50 0.64 -11.39
CA VAL A 59 2.83 0.90 -11.99
C VAL A 59 3.97 0.14 -11.30
N ALA A 60 3.81 -0.12 -10.00
CA ALA A 60 4.78 -0.85 -9.17
C ALA A 60 4.10 -1.38 -7.90
N ALA A 61 4.76 -2.30 -7.20
CA ALA A 61 4.37 -2.76 -5.88
C ALA A 61 5.61 -2.90 -4.98
N LEU A 62 5.38 -2.92 -3.67
CA LEU A 62 6.42 -3.11 -2.66
C LEU A 62 5.96 -4.16 -1.66
N ALA A 63 6.77 -5.19 -1.47
CA ALA A 63 6.56 -6.20 -0.44
C ALA A 63 7.10 -5.72 0.90
N LEU A 64 6.29 -5.83 1.94
CA LEU A 64 6.60 -5.40 3.31
C LEU A 64 6.39 -6.56 4.28
N ALA A 65 6.87 -6.40 5.51
CA ALA A 65 6.83 -7.44 6.53
C ALA A 65 5.40 -7.83 6.99
N SER A 66 4.42 -6.94 6.79
CA SER A 66 3.02 -7.21 7.15
C SER A 66 2.08 -6.24 6.45
N GLY A 67 0.77 -6.58 6.39
CA GLY A 67 -0.26 -5.67 5.92
C GLY A 67 -0.37 -4.39 6.77
N GLN A 68 -0.14 -4.48 8.09
CA GLN A 68 -0.11 -3.29 8.96
C GLN A 68 1.08 -2.36 8.62
N ALA A 69 2.25 -2.93 8.29
CA ALA A 69 3.39 -2.15 7.80
C ALA A 69 3.05 -1.48 6.46
N ALA A 70 2.33 -2.17 5.56
CA ALA A 70 1.90 -1.59 4.29
C ALA A 70 0.99 -0.38 4.49
N SER A 71 -0.03 -0.48 5.36
CA SER A 71 -0.91 0.64 5.69
C SER A 71 -0.17 1.80 6.36
N ALA A 72 0.71 1.50 7.33
CA ALA A 72 1.50 2.52 8.02
C ALA A 72 2.41 3.27 7.05
N PHE A 73 3.17 2.56 6.23
CA PHE A 73 4.13 3.18 5.32
C PHE A 73 3.46 3.91 4.16
N ALA A 74 2.30 3.44 3.68
CA ALA A 74 1.52 4.17 2.69
C ALA A 74 1.14 5.57 3.21
N ILE A 75 0.68 5.66 4.47
CA ILE A 75 0.34 6.94 5.09
C ILE A 75 1.59 7.78 5.39
N GLN A 76 2.61 7.21 6.03
CA GLN A 76 3.84 7.92 6.40
C GLN A 76 4.64 8.45 5.18
N ASN A 77 4.44 7.86 3.99
CA ASN A 77 5.01 8.39 2.76
C ASN A 77 4.32 9.67 2.28
N LEU A 78 3.06 9.89 2.66
CA LEU A 78 2.23 11.02 2.21
C LEU A 78 2.08 12.09 3.27
N ALA A 79 1.95 11.71 4.55
CA ALA A 79 1.64 12.57 5.67
C ALA A 79 2.80 12.67 6.67
N ARG A 80 2.94 13.81 7.31
CA ARG A 80 3.94 14.12 8.34
C ARG A 80 3.25 14.67 9.58
N ALA A 81 4.01 14.87 10.67
CA ALA A 81 3.50 15.52 11.85
C ALA A 81 2.88 16.89 11.52
N GLY A 82 1.66 17.10 11.95
CA GLY A 82 0.84 18.28 11.65
C GLY A 82 -0.10 18.14 10.44
N ASP A 83 0.04 17.07 9.65
CA ASP A 83 -0.90 16.71 8.59
C ASP A 83 -2.05 15.83 9.11
N ASN A 84 -3.07 15.63 8.28
CA ASN A 84 -4.15 14.70 8.58
C ASN A 84 -4.49 13.77 7.41
N VAL A 85 -5.17 12.68 7.76
CA VAL A 85 -5.76 11.70 6.85
C VAL A 85 -7.23 11.55 7.20
N VAL A 86 -8.10 11.50 6.20
CA VAL A 86 -9.52 11.17 6.42
C VAL A 86 -9.73 9.69 6.16
N SER A 87 -10.25 8.98 7.12
CA SER A 87 -10.44 7.53 7.07
C SER A 87 -11.89 7.13 7.32
N SER A 88 -12.31 6.04 6.68
CA SER A 88 -13.53 5.34 7.07
C SER A 88 -13.47 4.94 8.56
N THR A 89 -14.63 4.99 9.25
CA THR A 89 -14.79 4.37 10.57
C THR A 89 -14.80 2.85 10.49
N ASP A 90 -15.15 2.30 9.32
CA ASP A 90 -15.29 0.88 9.10
C ASP A 90 -13.96 0.30 8.67
N LEU A 91 -13.20 -0.23 9.63
CA LEU A 91 -11.85 -0.76 9.46
C LEU A 91 -11.65 -2.03 10.29
N TYR A 92 -10.71 -2.83 9.88
CA TYR A 92 -10.10 -3.85 10.73
C TYR A 92 -9.56 -3.22 12.02
N GLY A 93 -9.82 -3.88 13.16
CA GLY A 93 -9.45 -3.32 14.47
C GLY A 93 -7.98 -2.96 14.65
N GLY A 94 -7.06 -3.73 14.02
CA GLY A 94 -5.64 -3.42 14.02
C GLY A 94 -5.31 -2.12 13.29
N THR A 95 -5.95 -1.87 12.15
CA THR A 95 -5.81 -0.63 11.38
C THR A 95 -6.39 0.55 12.14
N TRP A 96 -7.56 0.35 12.77
CA TRP A 96 -8.16 1.37 13.61
C TRP A 96 -7.23 1.77 14.77
N ASN A 97 -6.63 0.81 15.47
CA ASN A 97 -5.67 1.08 16.55
C ASN A 97 -4.41 1.80 16.04
N LEU A 98 -3.86 1.37 14.89
CA LEU A 98 -2.72 2.05 14.26
C LEU A 98 -3.04 3.53 14.03
N PHE A 99 -4.23 3.84 13.53
CA PHE A 99 -4.66 5.19 13.17
C PHE A 99 -5.02 6.03 14.39
N ALA A 100 -5.79 5.47 15.32
CA ALA A 100 -6.28 6.21 16.48
C ALA A 100 -5.18 6.51 17.53
N HIS A 101 -4.14 5.69 17.57
CA HIS A 101 -3.10 5.78 18.59
C HIS A 101 -1.71 6.00 17.97
N THR A 102 -1.17 5.04 17.23
CA THR A 102 0.22 5.10 16.76
C THR A 102 0.50 6.30 15.86
N LEU A 103 -0.35 6.57 14.86
CA LEU A 103 -0.17 7.73 13.98
C LEU A 103 -0.39 9.05 14.73
N LYS A 104 -1.33 9.07 15.68
CA LYS A 104 -1.56 10.23 16.54
C LYS A 104 -0.31 10.56 17.37
N ASP A 105 0.34 9.55 17.95
CA ASP A 105 1.60 9.74 18.71
C ASP A 105 2.75 10.24 17.82
N GLN A 106 2.67 9.98 16.50
CA GLN A 106 3.59 10.51 15.49
C GLN A 106 3.19 11.91 15.00
N GLY A 107 2.12 12.49 15.54
CA GLY A 107 1.62 13.82 15.19
C GLY A 107 0.78 13.87 13.91
N ILE A 108 0.36 12.71 13.37
CA ILE A 108 -0.55 12.61 12.22
C ILE A 108 -1.98 12.44 12.75
N GLU A 109 -2.85 13.40 12.48
CA GLU A 109 -4.27 13.29 12.83
C GLU A 109 -4.98 12.33 11.86
N VAL A 110 -5.80 11.40 12.38
CA VAL A 110 -6.72 10.64 11.55
C VAL A 110 -8.16 11.01 11.90
N ARG A 111 -8.89 11.51 10.92
CA ARG A 111 -10.29 11.92 11.02
C ARG A 111 -11.17 10.78 10.52
N PHE A 112 -11.85 10.12 11.43
CA PHE A 112 -12.75 9.03 11.10
C PHE A 112 -14.12 9.55 10.68
N VAL A 113 -14.62 9.06 9.55
CA VAL A 113 -15.94 9.43 9.01
C VAL A 113 -16.76 8.21 8.63
N ASP A 114 -18.08 8.35 8.69
CA ASP A 114 -19.00 7.31 8.21
C ASP A 114 -18.86 7.20 6.67
N PRO A 115 -18.51 6.02 6.14
CA PRO A 115 -18.27 5.82 4.71
C PRO A 115 -19.55 5.74 3.86
N ILE A 116 -20.75 5.65 4.47
CA ILE A 116 -22.02 5.51 3.73
C ILE A 116 -22.28 6.75 2.87
N ASP A 117 -21.95 7.95 3.37
CA ASP A 117 -22.06 9.19 2.63
C ASP A 117 -20.67 9.70 2.22
N PRO A 118 -20.30 9.63 0.91
CA PRO A 118 -19.01 10.16 0.43
C PRO A 118 -18.76 11.62 0.79
N GLU A 119 -19.78 12.43 0.96
CA GLU A 119 -19.65 13.84 1.36
C GLU A 119 -19.06 14.01 2.77
N ASN A 120 -19.07 12.98 3.61
CA ASN A 120 -18.37 13.01 4.89
C ASN A 120 -16.86 13.16 4.70
N PHE A 121 -16.28 12.54 3.66
CA PHE A 121 -14.87 12.73 3.31
C PHE A 121 -14.59 14.18 2.92
N ARG A 122 -15.44 14.78 2.08
CA ARG A 122 -15.32 16.19 1.70
C ARG A 122 -15.39 17.12 2.90
N ARG A 123 -16.36 16.92 3.79
CA ARG A 123 -16.57 17.76 4.99
C ARG A 123 -15.39 17.68 5.97
N ALA A 124 -14.70 16.55 6.03
CA ALA A 124 -13.55 16.35 6.91
C ALA A 124 -12.22 16.78 6.30
N THR A 125 -12.22 17.16 5.01
CA THR A 125 -11.03 17.57 4.26
C THR A 125 -10.68 19.02 4.51
N ASP A 126 -9.38 19.31 4.70
CA ASP A 126 -8.81 20.65 4.74
C ASP A 126 -7.45 20.71 4.00
N ASP A 127 -6.73 21.83 4.11
CA ASP A 127 -5.43 22.10 3.47
C ASP A 127 -4.29 21.18 3.97
N LYS A 128 -4.47 20.51 5.10
CA LYS A 128 -3.52 19.56 5.70
C LYS A 128 -3.85 18.11 5.38
N THR A 129 -4.95 17.84 4.70
CA THR A 129 -5.34 16.47 4.33
C THR A 129 -4.42 15.93 3.23
N ARG A 130 -3.79 14.76 3.48
CA ARG A 130 -2.80 14.15 2.57
C ARG A 130 -3.27 12.87 1.92
N ALA A 131 -4.25 12.18 2.49
CA ALA A 131 -4.80 10.96 1.93
C ALA A 131 -6.21 10.69 2.44
N TYR A 132 -6.95 9.90 1.67
CA TYR A 132 -8.12 9.16 2.13
C TYR A 132 -7.77 7.69 2.31
N TYR A 133 -8.39 7.03 3.29
CA TYR A 133 -8.16 5.61 3.56
C TYR A 133 -9.48 4.88 3.83
N ALA A 134 -9.65 3.70 3.22
CA ALA A 134 -10.76 2.80 3.50
C ALA A 134 -10.41 1.35 3.17
N GLU A 135 -11.27 0.43 3.60
CA GLU A 135 -11.26 -0.98 3.19
C GLU A 135 -12.38 -1.23 2.18
N THR A 136 -12.09 -2.04 1.15
CA THR A 136 -13.08 -2.39 0.11
C THR A 136 -14.30 -3.08 0.71
N LEU A 137 -14.05 -4.08 1.57
CA LEU A 137 -15.02 -4.82 2.37
C LEU A 137 -14.50 -4.89 3.80
N PRO A 138 -14.88 -3.94 4.67
CA PRO A 138 -14.32 -3.83 6.01
C PRO A 138 -14.72 -5.01 6.90
N ASN A 139 -13.76 -5.50 7.65
CA ASN A 139 -13.99 -6.52 8.67
C ASN A 139 -14.38 -5.84 10.01
N PRO A 140 -15.56 -6.12 10.62
CA PRO A 140 -16.50 -7.20 10.26
C PRO A 140 -17.75 -6.77 9.47
N LYS A 141 -17.95 -5.50 9.17
CA LYS A 141 -19.23 -4.98 8.64
C LYS A 141 -19.54 -5.39 7.20
N LEU A 142 -18.51 -5.58 6.36
CA LEU A 142 -18.63 -5.96 4.94
C LEU A 142 -19.44 -4.97 4.08
N THR A 143 -19.58 -3.73 4.51
CA THR A 143 -20.23 -2.66 3.75
C THR A 143 -19.38 -2.30 2.55
N VAL A 144 -19.94 -2.31 1.34
CA VAL A 144 -19.20 -1.95 0.13
C VAL A 144 -18.85 -0.47 0.16
N PHE A 145 -17.57 -0.15 0.07
CA PHE A 145 -17.09 1.22 0.10
C PHE A 145 -17.31 1.93 -1.25
N PRO A 146 -17.83 3.16 -1.28
CA PRO A 146 -18.07 3.94 -2.51
C PRO A 146 -16.78 4.56 -3.07
N MET A 147 -15.89 3.69 -3.61
CA MET A 147 -14.54 4.08 -4.03
C MET A 147 -14.49 5.19 -5.07
N ALA A 148 -15.30 5.07 -6.13
CA ALA A 148 -15.27 6.00 -7.25
C ALA A 148 -15.71 7.41 -6.82
N GLU A 149 -16.73 7.48 -5.99
CA GLU A 149 -17.28 8.73 -5.47
C GLU A 149 -16.27 9.42 -4.55
N VAL A 150 -15.65 8.69 -3.62
CA VAL A 150 -14.64 9.25 -2.71
C VAL A 150 -13.36 9.63 -3.48
N ALA A 151 -12.92 8.81 -4.42
CA ALA A 151 -11.77 9.14 -5.29
C ALA A 151 -12.04 10.41 -6.10
N ALA A 152 -13.27 10.61 -6.59
CA ALA A 152 -13.66 11.81 -7.34
C ALA A 152 -13.61 13.08 -6.47
N ILE A 153 -13.84 12.97 -5.16
CA ILE A 153 -13.68 14.09 -4.21
C ILE A 153 -12.21 14.47 -4.06
N GLY A 154 -11.33 13.50 -3.89
CA GLY A 154 -9.90 13.73 -3.64
C GLY A 154 -9.12 14.18 -4.88
N ARG A 155 -9.47 13.67 -6.06
CA ARG A 155 -8.71 13.88 -7.31
C ARG A 155 -8.44 15.35 -7.64
N PRO A 156 -9.43 16.27 -7.64
CA PRO A 156 -9.20 17.69 -7.94
C PRO A 156 -8.37 18.41 -6.86
N LEU A 157 -8.27 17.83 -5.67
CA LEU A 157 -7.51 18.36 -4.55
C LEU A 157 -6.09 17.76 -4.46
N GLY A 158 -5.75 16.81 -5.34
CA GLY A 158 -4.49 16.08 -5.29
C GLY A 158 -4.38 15.12 -4.10
N ILE A 159 -5.50 14.73 -3.49
CA ILE A 159 -5.57 13.82 -2.34
C ILE A 159 -5.79 12.39 -2.83
N PRO A 160 -4.81 11.49 -2.70
CA PRO A 160 -4.92 10.10 -3.12
C PRO A 160 -5.85 9.30 -2.20
N LEU A 161 -6.59 8.35 -2.78
CA LEU A 161 -7.32 7.32 -2.04
C LEU A 161 -6.43 6.08 -1.88
N ILE A 162 -6.24 5.65 -0.65
CA ILE A 162 -5.59 4.39 -0.27
C ILE A 162 -6.69 3.37 0.04
N MET A 163 -6.66 2.22 -0.63
CA MET A 163 -7.63 1.15 -0.41
C MET A 163 -6.96 -0.11 0.13
N ASP A 164 -7.42 -0.58 1.27
CA ASP A 164 -7.13 -1.94 1.72
C ASP A 164 -8.11 -2.92 1.04
N ASN A 165 -7.57 -3.71 0.11
CA ASN A 165 -8.35 -4.69 -0.66
C ASN A 165 -8.14 -6.13 -0.18
N THR A 166 -7.73 -6.31 1.07
CA THR A 166 -7.39 -7.62 1.66
C THR A 166 -8.55 -8.62 1.55
N ALA A 167 -9.80 -8.17 1.72
CA ALA A 167 -10.97 -9.05 1.71
C ALA A 167 -11.56 -9.31 0.30
N ALA A 168 -11.11 -8.57 -0.72
CA ALA A 168 -11.69 -8.64 -2.06
C ALA A 168 -10.64 -8.77 -3.20
N PRO A 169 -9.52 -9.52 -3.03
CA PRO A 169 -8.56 -9.68 -4.12
C PRO A 169 -9.24 -10.32 -5.33
N PHE A 170 -8.91 -9.84 -6.53
CA PHE A 170 -9.48 -10.28 -7.82
C PHE A 170 -10.98 -10.02 -8.02
N LEU A 171 -11.75 -9.78 -6.97
CA LEU A 171 -13.16 -9.41 -7.08
C LEU A 171 -13.34 -7.97 -7.54
N THR A 172 -12.43 -7.11 -7.10
CA THR A 172 -12.35 -5.73 -7.56
C THR A 172 -10.89 -5.30 -7.65
N LYS A 173 -10.62 -4.35 -8.55
CA LYS A 173 -9.33 -3.69 -8.70
C LYS A 173 -9.50 -2.22 -8.34
N PRO A 174 -9.18 -1.81 -7.12
CA PRO A 174 -9.41 -0.45 -6.65
C PRO A 174 -8.79 0.64 -7.53
N ILE A 175 -7.68 0.36 -8.22
CA ILE A 175 -7.06 1.30 -9.17
C ILE A 175 -8.01 1.66 -10.31
N GLU A 176 -8.78 0.71 -10.84
CA GLU A 176 -9.77 0.95 -11.89
C GLU A 176 -10.92 1.84 -11.41
N HIS A 177 -11.13 1.93 -10.08
CA HIS A 177 -12.14 2.77 -9.43
C HIS A 177 -11.57 4.06 -8.84
N GLY A 178 -10.31 4.39 -9.14
CA GLY A 178 -9.70 5.67 -8.79
C GLY A 178 -8.82 5.67 -7.55
N ALA A 179 -8.58 4.53 -6.91
CA ALA A 179 -7.57 4.42 -5.88
C ALA A 179 -6.17 4.67 -6.46
N ALA A 180 -5.34 5.37 -5.70
CA ALA A 180 -3.94 5.62 -6.08
C ALA A 180 -2.99 4.57 -5.48
N ILE A 181 -3.35 4.01 -4.32
CA ILE A 181 -2.57 3.02 -3.61
C ILE A 181 -3.51 1.90 -3.16
N VAL A 182 -3.08 0.65 -3.35
CA VAL A 182 -3.79 -0.53 -2.86
C VAL A 182 -2.89 -1.28 -1.90
N VAL A 183 -3.39 -1.61 -0.72
CA VAL A 183 -2.68 -2.40 0.28
C VAL A 183 -3.34 -3.75 0.49
N TYR A 184 -2.54 -4.75 0.83
CA TYR A 184 -2.97 -6.12 1.10
C TYR A 184 -2.28 -6.69 2.33
N SER A 185 -3.04 -7.34 3.20
CA SER A 185 -2.51 -8.37 4.07
C SER A 185 -2.51 -9.70 3.32
N MET A 186 -1.36 -10.10 2.79
CA MET A 186 -1.24 -11.34 2.00
C MET A 186 -1.50 -12.59 2.83
N THR A 187 -1.40 -12.49 4.15
CA THR A 187 -1.77 -13.51 5.15
C THR A 187 -3.20 -14.04 4.96
N LYS A 188 -4.11 -13.23 4.37
CA LYS A 188 -5.53 -13.56 4.22
C LYS A 188 -5.79 -14.25 2.88
N TYR A 189 -6.61 -13.65 2.02
CA TYR A 189 -7.13 -14.31 0.81
C TYR A 189 -6.07 -14.55 -0.28
N LEU A 190 -5.04 -13.71 -0.38
CA LEU A 190 -3.99 -13.90 -1.39
C LEU A 190 -3.08 -15.09 -1.09
N GLY A 191 -2.60 -15.21 0.15
CA GLY A 191 -1.78 -16.34 0.58
C GLY A 191 -2.62 -17.58 0.81
N GLY A 192 -3.73 -17.42 1.49
CA GLY A 192 -4.64 -18.49 1.86
C GLY A 192 -4.02 -19.50 2.83
N HIS A 193 -4.76 -20.57 3.11
CA HIS A 193 -4.31 -21.75 3.88
C HIS A 193 -3.82 -21.50 5.31
N GLY A 194 -3.75 -20.25 5.79
CA GLY A 194 -3.27 -19.91 7.14
C GLY A 194 -1.79 -20.25 7.38
N ASN A 195 -0.96 -20.19 6.36
CA ASN A 195 0.45 -20.62 6.41
C ASN A 195 1.46 -19.45 6.31
N SER A 196 1.01 -18.21 6.30
CA SER A 196 1.87 -17.02 6.28
C SER A 196 1.21 -15.83 6.99
#